data_004dff6cd40611051a3cea66462e1186
#
_entry.id   004dff6cd40611051a3cea66462e1186
#
_cell.length_a   1.000
_cell.length_b   1.000
_cell.length_c   1.000
_cell.angle_alpha   90.00
_cell.angle_beta   90.00
_cell.angle_gamma   90.00
#
_symmetry.space_group_name_H-M   'P 1'
#
loop_
_entity.id
_entity.type
_entity.pdbx_description
1 polymer ?
#
loop_
_entity_poly.entity_id
_entity_poly.type
_entity_poly.pdbx_seq_one_letter_code
_entity_poly.pdbx_strand_id
1 'polypeptide(L)'
;MIRIEGVSKSYGNGAPALSNLNLDIDKGEFVFVVGASGSGKSTFIKLLLKELNPTEGTIYVNDINLSKLKSRGVAKYRRQIGVVFQDFRLLQDRDVYSNIAFAQRVIGASPREIKKNVARVLSLVGLSEKYRSNPNELSGGEQQRVALARALVNKPEILLADEPTGNLDPENSWEIMKLLDKVNQQGTTVIVVTHNMEIVEAMQKRVITMKKGGKVSDSKVVE
;
A
#
# COMPACT_ATOMS: atom_id res chain seq x y z
N MET A 1 9.35 -9.46 -8.57
CA MET A 1 9.38 -8.76 -7.27
C MET A 1 8.49 -9.44 -6.23
N ILE A 2 7.21 -9.67 -6.45
CA ILE A 2 6.32 -10.46 -5.57
C ILE A 2 5.93 -11.72 -6.31
N ARG A 3 6.09 -12.89 -5.67
CA ARG A 3 5.67 -14.18 -6.20
C ARG A 3 4.88 -14.94 -5.14
N ILE A 4 3.70 -15.38 -5.50
CA ILE A 4 2.75 -16.10 -4.65
C ILE A 4 2.48 -17.44 -5.31
N GLU A 5 2.76 -18.53 -4.58
CA GLU A 5 2.70 -19.90 -5.08
C GLU A 5 1.76 -20.73 -4.21
N GLY A 6 0.60 -21.08 -4.76
CA GLY A 6 -0.39 -21.97 -4.13
C GLY A 6 -0.91 -21.50 -2.78
N VAL A 7 -0.98 -20.17 -2.58
CA VAL A 7 -1.29 -19.61 -1.25
C VAL A 7 -2.75 -19.77 -0.90
N SER A 8 -2.99 -20.43 0.24
CA SER A 8 -4.29 -20.52 0.89
C SER A 8 -4.24 -19.92 2.29
N LYS A 9 -5.35 -19.33 2.73
CA LYS A 9 -5.53 -18.81 4.09
C LYS A 9 -6.92 -19.06 4.61
N SER A 10 -7.01 -19.84 5.69
CA SER A 10 -8.26 -20.08 6.44
C SER A 10 -8.20 -19.42 7.82
N TYR A 11 -9.36 -19.00 8.31
CA TYR A 11 -9.59 -18.52 9.67
C TYR A 11 -10.52 -19.52 10.38
N GLY A 12 -9.96 -20.29 11.30
CA GLY A 12 -10.74 -21.33 11.99
C GLY A 12 -11.25 -22.42 11.02
N ASN A 13 -12.47 -22.91 11.28
CA ASN A 13 -13.09 -24.00 10.52
C ASN A 13 -14.00 -23.52 9.37
N GLY A 14 -13.91 -22.25 8.97
CA GLY A 14 -14.72 -21.65 7.91
C GLY A 14 -14.13 -21.81 6.52
N ALA A 15 -14.88 -21.32 5.52
CA ALA A 15 -14.39 -21.24 4.15
C ALA A 15 -13.08 -20.45 4.08
N PRO A 16 -12.11 -20.84 3.21
CA PRO A 16 -10.83 -20.14 3.09
C PRO A 16 -11.04 -18.72 2.58
N ALA A 17 -10.37 -17.77 3.24
CA ALA A 17 -10.34 -16.37 2.80
C ALA A 17 -9.46 -16.19 1.55
N LEU A 18 -8.46 -17.06 1.36
CA LEU A 18 -7.71 -17.24 0.12
C LEU A 18 -7.60 -18.73 -0.18
N SER A 19 -7.71 -19.10 -1.46
CA SER A 19 -7.66 -20.48 -1.93
C SER A 19 -6.78 -20.59 -3.17
N ASN A 20 -5.65 -21.30 -3.04
CA ASN A 20 -4.71 -21.63 -4.11
C ASN A 20 -4.34 -20.41 -4.98
N LEU A 21 -4.08 -19.28 -4.35
CA LEU A 21 -3.71 -18.05 -5.07
C LEU A 21 -2.31 -18.18 -5.67
N ASN A 22 -2.22 -17.99 -6.99
CA ASN A 22 -0.98 -17.94 -7.74
C ASN A 22 -0.88 -16.59 -8.46
N LEU A 23 0.20 -15.85 -8.22
CA LEU A 23 0.32 -14.49 -8.71
C LEU A 23 1.78 -14.05 -8.73
N ASP A 24 2.18 -13.39 -9.81
CA ASP A 24 3.47 -12.71 -9.95
C ASP A 24 3.23 -11.23 -10.22
N ILE A 25 3.94 -10.36 -9.49
CA ILE A 25 3.98 -8.91 -9.72
C ILE A 25 5.42 -8.50 -9.92
N ASP A 26 5.72 -7.89 -11.05
CA ASP A 26 7.06 -7.46 -11.41
C ASP A 26 7.45 -6.15 -10.71
N LYS A 27 8.75 -5.86 -10.67
CA LYS A 27 9.26 -4.60 -10.10
C LYS A 27 8.82 -3.43 -10.97
N GLY A 28 8.30 -2.38 -10.34
CA GLY A 28 7.83 -1.18 -11.04
C GLY A 28 6.44 -1.31 -11.65
N GLU A 29 5.74 -2.45 -11.51
CA GLU A 29 4.36 -2.55 -11.97
C GLU A 29 3.42 -1.68 -11.13
N PHE A 30 2.37 -1.19 -11.80
CA PHE A 30 1.17 -0.66 -11.17
C PHE A 30 0.04 -1.69 -11.34
N VAL A 31 -0.49 -2.18 -10.23
CA VAL A 31 -1.48 -3.27 -10.23
C VAL A 31 -2.69 -2.89 -9.41
N PHE A 32 -3.87 -3.01 -9.99
CA PHE A 32 -5.12 -3.00 -9.26
C PHE A 32 -5.50 -4.41 -8.80
N VAL A 33 -5.95 -4.54 -7.56
CA VAL A 33 -6.56 -5.75 -7.02
C VAL A 33 -8.01 -5.43 -6.69
N VAL A 34 -8.92 -5.98 -7.51
CA VAL A 34 -10.35 -5.71 -7.41
C VAL A 34 -11.14 -6.94 -6.99
N GLY A 35 -12.37 -6.75 -6.54
CA GLY A 35 -13.28 -7.83 -6.17
C GLY A 35 -14.30 -7.38 -5.12
N ALA A 36 -15.38 -8.14 -4.98
CA ALA A 36 -16.44 -7.84 -4.02
C ALA A 36 -15.93 -7.87 -2.57
N SER A 37 -16.72 -7.32 -1.63
CA SER A 37 -16.44 -7.48 -0.20
C SER A 37 -16.32 -8.97 0.15
N GLY A 38 -15.36 -9.32 1.01
CA GLY A 38 -15.08 -10.71 1.36
C GLY A 38 -14.33 -11.54 0.30
N SER A 39 -13.87 -10.96 -0.82
CA SER A 39 -13.12 -11.69 -1.84
C SER A 39 -11.68 -12.05 -1.46
N GLY A 40 -11.19 -11.62 -0.30
CA GLY A 40 -9.85 -11.93 0.20
C GLY A 40 -8.82 -10.79 0.09
N LYS A 41 -9.18 -9.63 -0.44
CA LYS A 41 -8.26 -8.48 -0.67
C LYS A 41 -7.51 -8.03 0.58
N SER A 42 -8.22 -7.82 1.68
CA SER A 42 -7.58 -7.43 2.96
C SER A 42 -6.70 -8.54 3.54
N THR A 43 -7.05 -9.82 3.32
CA THR A 43 -6.20 -10.96 3.69
C THR A 43 -4.92 -10.98 2.87
N PHE A 44 -5.01 -10.70 1.57
CA PHE A 44 -3.87 -10.57 0.67
C PHE A 44 -2.89 -9.49 1.16
N ILE A 45 -3.38 -8.28 1.49
CA ILE A 45 -2.55 -7.20 2.06
C ILE A 45 -1.88 -7.64 3.36
N LYS A 46 -2.64 -8.23 4.30
CA LYS A 46 -2.11 -8.69 5.60
C LYS A 46 -1.03 -9.77 5.45
N LEU A 47 -1.15 -10.64 4.46
CA LEU A 47 -0.12 -11.63 4.14
C LEU A 47 1.15 -10.96 3.59
N LEU A 48 1.03 -10.01 2.67
CA LEU A 48 2.15 -9.23 2.16
C LEU A 48 2.83 -8.42 3.25
N LEU A 49 2.09 -7.89 4.21
CA LEU A 49 2.65 -7.19 5.38
C LEU A 49 3.23 -8.14 6.43
N LYS A 50 3.13 -9.47 6.23
CA LYS A 50 3.52 -10.46 7.24
C LYS A 50 2.80 -10.25 8.58
N GLU A 51 1.58 -9.72 8.56
CA GLU A 51 0.67 -9.69 9.72
C GLU A 51 0.02 -11.05 9.94
N LEU A 52 -0.16 -11.79 8.84
CA LEU A 52 -0.65 -13.15 8.81
C LEU A 52 0.37 -14.06 8.13
N ASN A 53 0.31 -15.35 8.47
CA ASN A 53 0.97 -16.40 7.73
C ASN A 53 -0.05 -17.13 6.84
N PRO A 54 0.33 -17.56 5.64
CA PRO A 54 -0.51 -18.47 4.87
C PRO A 54 -0.71 -19.78 5.63
N THR A 55 -1.83 -20.45 5.39
CA THR A 55 -2.07 -21.83 5.87
C THR A 55 -1.31 -22.82 4.99
N GLU A 56 -1.28 -22.55 3.68
CA GLU A 56 -0.57 -23.33 2.68
C GLU A 56 0.09 -22.40 1.66
N GLY A 57 1.06 -22.92 0.93
CA GLY A 57 1.78 -22.18 -0.11
C GLY A 57 2.87 -21.26 0.41
N THR A 58 3.46 -20.50 -0.48
CA THR A 58 4.60 -19.65 -0.17
C THR A 58 4.50 -18.28 -0.83
N ILE A 59 4.96 -17.25 -0.12
CA ILE A 59 5.05 -15.87 -0.61
C ILE A 59 6.52 -15.45 -0.60
N TYR A 60 6.97 -14.96 -1.74
CA TYR A 60 8.28 -14.33 -1.90
C TYR A 60 8.11 -12.84 -2.23
N VAL A 61 8.90 -12.01 -1.59
CA VAL A 61 8.99 -10.56 -1.89
C VAL A 61 10.47 -10.20 -1.95
N ASN A 62 10.95 -9.69 -3.09
CA ASN A 62 12.38 -9.42 -3.33
C ASN A 62 13.25 -10.64 -2.95
N ASP A 63 12.87 -11.83 -3.40
CA ASP A 63 13.52 -13.11 -3.10
C ASP A 63 13.51 -13.53 -1.61
N ILE A 64 12.90 -12.73 -0.74
CA ILE A 64 12.70 -13.06 0.66
C ILE A 64 11.49 -13.99 0.79
N ASN A 65 11.70 -15.23 1.21
CA ASN A 65 10.61 -16.12 1.57
C ASN A 65 9.98 -15.68 2.90
N LEU A 66 8.74 -15.15 2.83
CA LEU A 66 8.06 -14.62 4.02
C LEU A 66 7.75 -15.70 5.06
N SER A 67 7.55 -16.96 4.65
CA SER A 67 7.29 -18.06 5.60
C SER A 67 8.50 -18.36 6.48
N LYS A 68 9.71 -18.15 5.95
CA LYS A 68 10.97 -18.36 6.68
C LYS A 68 11.45 -17.13 7.46
N LEU A 69 10.76 -15.99 7.31
CA LEU A 69 11.16 -14.74 7.95
C LEU A 69 10.86 -14.77 9.45
N LYS A 70 11.92 -14.73 10.28
CA LYS A 70 11.83 -14.69 11.74
C LYS A 70 11.36 -13.32 12.22
N SER A 71 10.77 -13.23 13.42
CA SER A 71 10.20 -12.00 14.00
C SER A 71 11.15 -10.79 13.94
N ARG A 72 12.46 -10.99 14.21
CA ARG A 72 13.48 -9.93 14.11
C ARG A 72 13.65 -9.38 12.68
N GLY A 73 13.37 -10.19 11.65
CA GLY A 73 13.47 -9.79 10.25
C GLY A 73 12.23 -9.03 9.76
N VAL A 74 11.06 -9.21 10.39
CA VAL A 74 9.80 -8.62 9.95
C VAL A 74 9.87 -7.09 9.96
N ALA A 75 10.45 -6.48 10.99
CA ALA A 75 10.60 -5.03 11.06
C ALA A 75 11.46 -4.48 9.91
N LYS A 76 12.57 -5.16 9.57
CA LYS A 76 13.44 -4.79 8.44
C LYS A 76 12.71 -4.95 7.11
N TYR A 77 11.96 -6.03 6.95
CA TYR A 77 11.15 -6.29 5.77
C TYR A 77 10.08 -5.19 5.57
N ARG A 78 9.30 -4.87 6.61
CA ARG A 78 8.25 -3.85 6.53
C ARG A 78 8.78 -2.44 6.20
N ARG A 79 10.06 -2.15 6.46
CA ARG A 79 10.67 -0.86 6.06
C ARG A 79 10.77 -0.68 4.55
N GLN A 80 10.69 -1.76 3.77
CA GLN A 80 10.70 -1.73 2.30
C GLN A 80 9.30 -1.49 1.72
N ILE A 81 8.27 -1.49 2.56
CA ILE A 81 6.87 -1.36 2.15
C ILE A 81 6.28 -0.09 2.74
N GLY A 82 5.74 0.76 1.89
CA GLY A 82 4.83 1.84 2.28
C GLY A 82 3.40 1.34 2.29
N VAL A 83 2.59 1.81 3.24
CA VAL A 83 1.18 1.43 3.32
C VAL A 83 0.32 2.68 3.46
N VAL A 84 -0.73 2.75 2.66
CA VAL A 84 -1.78 3.75 2.73
C VAL A 84 -3.09 3.04 3.00
N PHE A 85 -3.86 3.51 3.98
CA PHE A 85 -5.14 2.94 4.39
C PHE A 85 -6.29 3.89 4.07
N GLN A 86 -7.49 3.37 3.97
CA GLN A 86 -8.71 4.12 3.74
C GLN A 86 -9.00 5.14 4.88
N ASP A 87 -8.70 4.78 6.13
CA ASP A 87 -8.95 5.56 7.33
C ASP A 87 -7.77 6.47 7.74
N PHE A 88 -6.87 6.77 6.82
CA PHE A 88 -5.67 7.62 6.93
C PHE A 88 -4.70 7.21 8.04
N ARG A 89 -5.15 6.77 9.20
CA ARG A 89 -4.39 6.37 10.41
C ARG A 89 -3.36 7.41 10.82
N LEU A 90 -3.74 8.67 10.78
CA LEU A 90 -2.88 9.74 11.27
C LEU A 90 -2.86 9.77 12.80
N LEU A 91 -1.70 10.13 13.35
CA LEU A 91 -1.53 10.39 14.77
C LEU A 91 -2.19 11.73 15.08
N GLN A 92 -3.33 11.71 15.76
CA GLN A 92 -4.17 12.89 15.99
C GLN A 92 -3.56 13.90 16.95
N ASP A 93 -2.64 13.45 17.82
CA ASP A 93 -1.87 14.23 18.76
C ASP A 93 -0.61 14.89 18.17
N ARG A 94 -0.42 14.79 16.85
CA ARG A 94 0.80 15.22 16.16
C ARG A 94 0.48 15.99 14.89
N ASP A 95 1.27 17.04 14.65
CA ASP A 95 1.21 17.81 13.41
C ASP A 95 1.63 16.97 12.17
N VAL A 96 1.44 17.52 10.99
CA VAL A 96 1.78 16.90 9.70
C VAL A 96 3.26 16.50 9.64
N TYR A 97 4.16 17.41 10.04
CA TYR A 97 5.59 17.11 10.07
C TYR A 97 5.90 15.91 10.95
N SER A 98 5.35 15.87 12.15
CA SER A 98 5.60 14.82 13.14
C SER A 98 5.00 13.48 12.72
N ASN A 99 3.84 13.47 12.05
CA ASN A 99 3.25 12.28 11.45
C ASN A 99 4.19 11.62 10.44
N ILE A 100 4.78 12.40 9.54
CA ILE A 100 5.70 11.91 8.52
C ILE A 100 7.06 11.54 9.14
N ALA A 101 7.60 12.43 10.00
CA ALA A 101 8.89 12.24 10.66
C ALA A 101 8.92 10.97 11.53
N PHE A 102 7.77 10.54 12.06
CA PHE A 102 7.68 9.34 12.88
C PHE A 102 8.22 8.11 12.15
N ALA A 103 7.87 7.92 10.87
CA ALA A 103 8.35 6.78 10.08
C ALA A 103 9.89 6.78 9.91
N GLN A 104 10.51 7.95 9.84
CA GLN A 104 11.96 8.11 9.77
C GLN A 104 12.65 7.90 11.13
N ARG A 105 12.02 8.36 12.23
CA ARG A 105 12.53 8.12 13.60
C ARG A 105 12.58 6.64 13.93
N VAL A 106 11.56 5.88 13.53
CA VAL A 106 11.49 4.42 13.76
C VAL A 106 12.65 3.67 13.11
N ILE A 107 13.19 4.17 11.99
CA ILE A 107 14.35 3.56 11.32
C ILE A 107 15.69 4.12 11.79
N GLY A 108 15.70 5.08 12.73
CA GLY A 108 16.92 5.67 13.30
C GLY A 108 17.56 6.73 12.41
N ALA A 109 16.81 7.39 11.52
CA ALA A 109 17.33 8.46 10.69
C ALA A 109 17.76 9.69 11.54
N SER A 110 18.82 10.37 11.11
CA SER A 110 19.31 11.59 11.78
C SER A 110 18.33 12.75 11.64
N PRO A 111 18.32 13.72 12.57
CA PRO A 111 17.45 14.89 12.48
C PRO A 111 17.59 15.67 11.16
N ARG A 112 18.80 15.73 10.60
CA ARG A 112 19.08 16.39 9.31
C ARG A 112 18.43 15.66 8.14
N GLU A 113 18.52 14.32 8.12
CA GLU A 113 17.89 13.48 7.11
C GLU A 113 16.36 13.56 7.21
N ILE A 114 15.81 13.51 8.42
CA ILE A 114 14.37 13.63 8.67
C ILE A 114 13.86 14.93 8.07
N LYS A 115 14.48 16.08 8.42
CA LYS A 115 14.08 17.40 7.90
C LYS A 115 14.09 17.43 6.37
N LYS A 116 15.17 16.92 5.75
CA LYS A 116 15.31 16.86 4.29
C LYS A 116 14.24 15.97 3.65
N ASN A 117 14.04 14.77 4.17
CA ASN A 117 13.12 13.79 3.58
C ASN A 117 11.66 14.20 3.75
N VAL A 118 11.29 14.76 4.92
CA VAL A 118 9.93 15.27 5.17
C VAL A 118 9.62 16.44 4.22
N ALA A 119 10.52 17.41 4.08
CA ALA A 119 10.33 18.52 3.13
C ALA A 119 10.14 18.00 1.69
N ARG A 120 10.95 17.03 1.25
CA ARG A 120 10.83 16.41 -0.08
C ARG A 120 9.46 15.77 -0.31
N VAL A 121 8.96 14.98 0.64
CA VAL A 121 7.67 14.28 0.44
C VAL A 121 6.49 15.24 0.60
N LEU A 122 6.57 16.26 1.45
CA LEU A 122 5.56 17.32 1.53
C LEU A 122 5.44 18.09 0.22
N SER A 123 6.56 18.42 -0.41
CA SER A 123 6.57 19.04 -1.74
C SER A 123 5.96 18.12 -2.80
N LEU A 124 6.26 16.80 -2.74
CA LEU A 124 5.70 15.81 -3.68
C LEU A 124 4.17 15.75 -3.62
N VAL A 125 3.59 15.83 -2.42
CA VAL A 125 2.13 15.73 -2.20
C VAL A 125 1.43 17.11 -2.14
N GLY A 126 2.16 18.21 -2.39
CA GLY A 126 1.59 19.57 -2.43
C GLY A 126 1.16 20.13 -1.07
N LEU A 127 1.79 19.72 0.02
CA LEU A 127 1.43 20.13 1.39
C LEU A 127 2.55 20.86 2.14
N SER A 128 3.47 21.52 1.42
CA SER A 128 4.59 22.22 2.04
C SER A 128 4.18 23.28 3.05
N GLU A 129 3.08 24.01 2.79
CA GLU A 129 2.57 25.07 3.66
C GLU A 129 1.82 24.54 4.90
N LYS A 130 1.41 23.27 4.85
CA LYS A 130 0.60 22.63 5.91
C LYS A 130 1.45 21.85 6.93
N TYR A 131 2.77 21.98 6.91
CA TYR A 131 3.66 21.12 7.69
C TYR A 131 3.46 21.20 9.22
N ARG A 132 2.90 22.31 9.74
CA ARG A 132 2.56 22.53 11.16
C ARG A 132 1.09 22.30 11.49
N SER A 133 0.23 22.10 10.50
CA SER A 133 -1.19 21.86 10.74
C SER A 133 -1.41 20.54 11.46
N ASN A 134 -2.46 20.47 12.28
CA ASN A 134 -2.91 19.24 12.89
C ASN A 134 -3.85 18.48 11.95
N PRO A 135 -3.99 17.14 12.08
CA PRO A 135 -4.86 16.36 11.21
C PRO A 135 -6.31 16.86 11.13
N ASN A 136 -6.87 17.34 12.24
CA ASN A 136 -8.24 17.87 12.32
C ASN A 136 -8.45 19.23 11.61
N GLU A 137 -7.38 19.90 11.21
CA GLU A 137 -7.42 21.15 10.44
C GLU A 137 -7.35 20.89 8.93
N LEU A 138 -7.24 19.61 8.52
CA LEU A 138 -7.06 19.19 7.15
C LEU A 138 -8.35 18.59 6.58
N SER A 139 -8.59 18.84 5.29
CA SER A 139 -9.61 18.10 4.52
C SER A 139 -9.27 16.61 4.43
N GLY A 140 -10.24 15.77 4.09
CA GLY A 140 -10.03 14.33 3.89
C GLY A 140 -8.94 14.04 2.83
N GLY A 141 -8.96 14.78 1.72
CA GLY A 141 -7.93 14.67 0.68
C GLY A 141 -6.54 15.07 1.16
N GLU A 142 -6.43 16.15 1.97
CA GLU A 142 -5.16 16.56 2.59
C GLU A 142 -4.67 15.51 3.59
N GLN A 143 -5.55 14.94 4.42
CA GLN A 143 -5.20 13.87 5.35
C GLN A 143 -4.66 12.63 4.61
N GLN A 144 -5.29 12.25 3.51
CA GLN A 144 -4.83 11.13 2.68
C GLN A 144 -3.46 11.44 2.04
N ARG A 145 -3.23 12.67 1.57
CA ARG A 145 -1.91 13.10 1.08
C ARG A 145 -0.83 13.05 2.17
N VAL A 146 -1.16 13.38 3.44
CA VAL A 146 -0.23 13.21 4.57
C VAL A 146 0.07 11.73 4.82
N ALA A 147 -0.95 10.85 4.78
CA ALA A 147 -0.77 9.41 4.93
C ALA A 147 0.13 8.84 3.81
N LEU A 148 -0.08 9.29 2.58
CA LEU A 148 0.76 8.94 1.44
C LEU A 148 2.21 9.44 1.60
N ALA A 149 2.40 10.69 2.03
CA ALA A 149 3.72 11.24 2.32
C ALA A 149 4.47 10.43 3.40
N ARG A 150 3.75 10.04 4.47
CA ARG A 150 4.30 9.18 5.53
C ARG A 150 4.71 7.80 5.00
N ALA A 151 3.94 7.21 4.10
CA ALA A 151 4.27 5.94 3.46
C ALA A 151 5.51 6.04 2.55
N LEU A 152 5.71 7.20 1.89
CA LEU A 152 6.77 7.42 0.90
C LEU A 152 8.07 7.97 1.48
N VAL A 153 8.09 8.47 2.72
CA VAL A 153 9.26 9.17 3.28
C VAL A 153 10.51 8.30 3.34
N ASN A 154 10.35 7.00 3.52
CA ASN A 154 11.42 6.00 3.56
C ASN A 154 11.80 5.45 2.16
N LYS A 155 11.24 6.00 1.08
CA LYS A 155 11.45 5.51 -0.30
C LYS A 155 11.20 4.01 -0.43
N PRO A 156 10.00 3.53 -0.15
CA PRO A 156 9.70 2.11 -0.19
C PRO A 156 9.82 1.55 -1.62
N GLU A 157 10.18 0.29 -1.73
CA GLU A 157 10.21 -0.42 -3.02
C GLU A 157 8.80 -0.83 -3.47
N ILE A 158 7.91 -1.04 -2.49
CA ILE A 158 6.51 -1.42 -2.71
C ILE A 158 5.61 -0.43 -1.96
N LEU A 159 4.57 0.05 -2.61
CA LEU A 159 3.50 0.82 -2.00
C LEU A 159 2.19 0.03 -2.09
N LEU A 160 1.64 -0.32 -0.94
CA LEU A 160 0.34 -0.96 -0.81
C LEU A 160 -0.69 0.11 -0.45
N ALA A 161 -1.74 0.26 -1.24
CA ALA A 161 -2.82 1.19 -0.98
C ALA A 161 -4.15 0.41 -0.84
N ASP A 162 -4.71 0.38 0.37
CA ASP A 162 -5.96 -0.30 0.68
C ASP A 162 -7.10 0.72 0.67
N GLU A 163 -7.93 0.67 -0.39
CA GLU A 163 -9.04 1.61 -0.64
C GLU A 163 -8.63 3.10 -0.47
N PRO A 164 -7.56 3.57 -1.16
CA PRO A 164 -6.96 4.87 -0.87
C PRO A 164 -7.87 6.06 -1.17
N THR A 165 -8.97 5.84 -1.86
CA THR A 165 -9.95 6.86 -2.29
C THR A 165 -11.33 6.66 -1.66
N GLY A 166 -11.52 5.64 -0.82
CA GLY A 166 -12.83 5.23 -0.33
C GLY A 166 -13.58 6.25 0.53
N ASN A 167 -12.89 7.24 1.11
CA ASN A 167 -13.46 8.31 1.94
C ASN A 167 -13.30 9.70 1.31
N LEU A 168 -13.05 9.77 0.00
CA LEU A 168 -12.77 11.01 -0.72
C LEU A 168 -13.85 11.30 -1.77
N ASP A 169 -14.06 12.58 -2.07
CA ASP A 169 -14.81 13.01 -3.24
C ASP A 169 -14.07 12.66 -4.55
N PRO A 170 -14.74 12.71 -5.70
CA PRO A 170 -14.15 12.32 -6.98
C PRO A 170 -12.88 13.11 -7.35
N GLU A 171 -12.84 14.42 -7.09
CA GLU A 171 -11.70 15.28 -7.44
C GLU A 171 -10.45 14.89 -6.63
N ASN A 172 -10.59 14.82 -5.29
CA ASN A 172 -9.51 14.37 -4.41
C ASN A 172 -9.08 12.91 -4.71
N SER A 173 -10.03 12.04 -5.09
CA SER A 173 -9.75 10.66 -5.50
C SER A 173 -8.79 10.62 -6.70
N TRP A 174 -9.06 11.43 -7.73
CA TRP A 174 -8.19 11.53 -8.89
C TRP A 174 -6.82 12.11 -8.57
N GLU A 175 -6.73 13.10 -7.68
CA GLU A 175 -5.44 13.64 -7.23
C GLU A 175 -4.58 12.57 -6.54
N ILE A 176 -5.18 11.75 -5.66
CA ILE A 176 -4.46 10.64 -5.03
C ILE A 176 -3.98 9.62 -6.07
N MET A 177 -4.82 9.26 -7.03
CA MET A 177 -4.44 8.29 -8.06
C MET A 177 -3.32 8.80 -8.97
N LYS A 178 -3.35 10.09 -9.36
CA LYS A 178 -2.24 10.75 -10.09
C LYS A 178 -0.93 10.74 -9.29
N LEU A 179 -1.00 10.94 -7.97
CA LEU A 179 0.18 10.86 -7.10
C LEU A 179 0.73 9.43 -7.05
N LEU A 180 -0.13 8.41 -6.95
CA LEU A 180 0.28 7.01 -6.98
C LEU A 180 0.93 6.64 -8.32
N ASP A 181 0.38 7.09 -9.44
CA ASP A 181 0.96 6.88 -10.77
C ASP A 181 2.34 7.57 -10.89
N LYS A 182 2.45 8.82 -10.43
CA LYS A 182 3.75 9.54 -10.39
C LYS A 182 4.80 8.82 -9.57
N VAL A 183 4.42 8.22 -8.44
CA VAL A 183 5.32 7.41 -7.60
C VAL A 183 5.73 6.12 -8.31
N ASN A 184 4.81 5.49 -9.03
CA ASN A 184 5.10 4.30 -9.84
C ASN A 184 6.09 4.62 -10.96
N GLN A 185 5.89 5.72 -11.70
CA GLN A 185 6.82 6.19 -12.74
C GLN A 185 8.24 6.44 -12.22
N GLN A 186 8.41 6.66 -10.92
CA GLN A 186 9.72 6.76 -10.26
C GLN A 186 10.32 5.39 -9.88
N GLY A 187 9.67 4.30 -10.26
CA GLY A 187 10.14 2.92 -10.09
C GLY A 187 9.61 2.18 -8.85
N THR A 188 8.74 2.77 -8.05
CA THR A 188 8.06 2.08 -6.95
C THR A 188 6.99 1.14 -7.52
N THR A 189 6.96 -0.11 -7.07
CA THR A 189 5.85 -1.03 -7.37
C THR A 189 4.62 -0.61 -6.58
N VAL A 190 3.50 -0.37 -7.26
CA VAL A 190 2.26 0.12 -6.63
C VAL A 190 1.17 -0.93 -6.74
N ILE A 191 0.57 -1.30 -5.62
CA ILE A 191 -0.57 -2.22 -5.56
C ILE A 191 -1.72 -1.48 -4.90
N VAL A 192 -2.78 -1.26 -5.65
CA VAL A 192 -3.99 -0.59 -5.19
C VAL A 192 -5.12 -1.60 -5.06
N VAL A 193 -5.61 -1.78 -3.85
CA VAL A 193 -6.85 -2.53 -3.61
C VAL A 193 -8.00 -1.55 -3.66
N THR A 194 -8.97 -1.78 -4.53
CA THR A 194 -10.14 -0.91 -4.65
C THR A 194 -11.36 -1.65 -5.20
N HIS A 195 -12.53 -1.09 -4.98
CA HIS A 195 -13.77 -1.48 -5.65
C HIS A 195 -14.29 -0.39 -6.63
N ASN A 196 -13.58 0.72 -6.77
CA ASN A 196 -13.93 1.80 -7.69
C ASN A 196 -13.50 1.45 -9.12
N MET A 197 -14.44 0.86 -9.89
CA MET A 197 -14.17 0.41 -11.26
C MET A 197 -13.97 1.56 -12.24
N GLU A 198 -14.57 2.73 -12.01
CA GLU A 198 -14.39 3.91 -12.86
C GLU A 198 -12.92 4.35 -12.91
N ILE A 199 -12.28 4.43 -11.75
CA ILE A 199 -10.85 4.75 -11.66
C ILE A 199 -10.00 3.65 -12.33
N VAL A 200 -10.32 2.38 -12.06
CA VAL A 200 -9.59 1.23 -12.61
C VAL A 200 -9.60 1.23 -14.13
N GLU A 201 -10.79 1.42 -14.74
CA GLU A 201 -10.97 1.47 -16.19
C GLU A 201 -10.25 2.66 -16.82
N ALA A 202 -10.37 3.84 -16.20
CA ALA A 202 -9.76 5.06 -16.75
C ALA A 202 -8.22 5.05 -16.67
N MET A 203 -7.62 4.40 -15.67
CA MET A 203 -6.17 4.32 -15.53
C MET A 203 -5.50 3.28 -16.43
N GLN A 204 -6.24 2.33 -16.98
CA GLN A 204 -5.74 1.31 -17.92
C GLN A 204 -4.46 0.60 -17.42
N LYS A 205 -4.37 0.29 -16.13
CA LYS A 205 -3.28 -0.50 -15.56
C LYS A 205 -3.69 -1.98 -15.45
N ARG A 206 -2.73 -2.84 -15.12
CA ARG A 206 -3.00 -4.26 -14.87
C ARG A 206 -4.05 -4.44 -13.77
N VAL A 207 -5.02 -5.31 -13.99
CA VAL A 207 -6.11 -5.59 -13.05
C VAL A 207 -6.12 -7.07 -12.69
N ILE A 208 -6.05 -7.36 -11.40
CA ILE A 208 -6.22 -8.69 -10.83
C ILE A 208 -7.58 -8.74 -10.15
N THR A 209 -8.47 -9.58 -10.65
CA THR A 209 -9.80 -9.77 -10.07
C THR A 209 -9.80 -10.96 -9.12
N MET A 210 -10.21 -10.71 -7.89
CA MET A 210 -10.34 -11.72 -6.84
C MET A 210 -11.82 -12.06 -6.59
N LYS A 211 -12.12 -13.37 -6.48
CA LYS A 211 -13.46 -13.86 -6.13
C LYS A 211 -13.34 -15.10 -5.26
N LYS A 212 -14.07 -15.13 -4.14
CA LYS A 212 -14.08 -16.26 -3.19
C LYS A 212 -12.67 -16.74 -2.80
N GLY A 213 -11.75 -15.80 -2.57
CA GLY A 213 -10.39 -16.11 -2.16
C GLY A 213 -9.42 -16.55 -3.28
N GLY A 214 -9.88 -16.72 -4.51
CA GLY A 214 -9.06 -17.07 -5.66
C GLY A 214 -8.91 -15.92 -6.67
N LYS A 215 -7.89 -16.02 -7.53
CA LYS A 215 -7.73 -15.14 -8.70
C LYS A 215 -8.64 -15.66 -9.81
N VAL A 216 -9.54 -14.80 -10.32
CA VAL A 216 -10.46 -15.14 -11.40
C VAL A 216 -9.92 -14.68 -12.75
N SER A 217 -9.33 -13.49 -12.78
CA SER A 217 -8.74 -12.94 -13.99
C SER A 217 -7.51 -12.09 -13.65
N ASP A 218 -6.65 -11.92 -14.64
CA ASP A 218 -5.43 -11.15 -14.57
C ASP A 218 -5.21 -10.54 -15.97
N SER A 219 -5.52 -9.25 -16.07
CA SER A 219 -5.32 -8.53 -17.33
C SER A 219 -3.94 -7.87 -17.28
N LYS A 220 -2.88 -8.58 -17.73
CA LYS A 220 -1.68 -7.85 -18.13
C LYS A 220 -2.04 -6.99 -19.33
N VAL A 221 -1.82 -5.67 -19.23
CA VAL A 221 -1.78 -4.83 -20.43
C VAL A 221 -0.56 -5.32 -21.21
N VAL A 222 -0.81 -5.99 -22.33
CA VAL A 222 0.23 -6.36 -23.29
C VAL A 222 0.58 -5.05 -24.00
N GLU A 223 1.78 -4.52 -23.76
CA GLU A 223 2.36 -3.42 -24.57
C GLU A 223 2.59 -3.89 -26.01
#